data_55a1fc595b45fe98a265544f5bf47271
#
_entry.id   55a1fc595b45fe98a265544f5bf47271
#
_cell.length_a   1.000
_cell.length_b   1.000
_cell.length_c   1.000
_cell.angle_alpha   90.00
_cell.angle_beta   90.00
_cell.angle_gamma   90.00
#
_symmetry.space_group_name_H-M   'P 1'
#
loop_
_entity.id
_entity.type
_entity.pdbx_description
1 polymer ?
#
loop_
_entity_poly.entity_id
_entity_poly.type
_entity_poly.pdbx_seq_one_letter_code
_entity_poly.pdbx_strand_id
1 'polypeptide(L)'
;MLVDDCRKMKLLLACALAAFLSLIGSAHPGGHYAKDPFRQIDEVLPDPNEIRAANGTPGPEYWQQRADYKIQVVLDDEKQRISGSEVITYTNNSPHALTYLWVQLDQNRFEQQALGHQAMEAPDFEDIGFRTLRSELSREEFEGGYQIQSVHDENQKPLNYSIIDTMMRVEVSVKPGATTVFGIDWEHNIVNAKAIRARGGYEYFKDDDNYLYTIAQWYPRIAAFTDINGWQNKQFLGRG
;
A
#
# COMPACT_ATOMS: atom_id res chain seq x y z
N MET A 1 22.37 71.26 0.01
CA MET A 1 22.09 70.72 1.36
C MET A 1 20.88 69.72 1.40
N LEU A 2 19.85 69.87 0.61
CA LEU A 2 18.69 68.95 0.55
C LEU A 2 18.90 67.66 -0.23
N VAL A 3 19.87 67.58 -1.15
CA VAL A 3 20.11 66.40 -2.01
C VAL A 3 20.98 65.33 -1.30
N ASP A 4 21.86 65.75 -0.39
CA ASP A 4 22.71 64.83 0.36
C ASP A 4 21.97 64.09 1.46
N ASP A 5 20.96 64.70 2.08
CA ASP A 5 20.12 64.03 3.07
C ASP A 5 19.23 62.92 2.49
N CYS A 6 18.73 63.14 1.27
CA CYS A 6 17.92 62.11 0.57
C CYS A 6 18.73 60.87 0.17
N ARG A 7 20.02 61.03 -0.15
CA ARG A 7 20.94 59.92 -0.46
C ARG A 7 21.34 59.14 0.81
N LYS A 8 21.59 59.83 1.92
CA LYS A 8 21.88 59.18 3.21
C LYS A 8 20.67 58.38 3.73
N MET A 9 19.47 58.94 3.57
CA MET A 9 18.22 58.29 3.98
C MET A 9 17.93 57.01 3.14
N LYS A 10 18.18 57.06 1.83
CA LYS A 10 18.05 55.87 0.97
C LYS A 10 19.09 54.79 1.29
N LEU A 11 20.32 55.18 1.65
CA LEU A 11 21.39 54.26 2.07
C LEU A 11 21.08 53.61 3.39
N LEU A 12 20.55 54.33 4.36
CA LEU A 12 20.13 53.82 5.66
C LEU A 12 18.92 52.87 5.55
N LEU A 13 17.98 53.18 4.63
CA LEU A 13 16.83 52.30 4.38
C LEU A 13 17.28 50.99 3.70
N ALA A 14 18.23 51.06 2.76
CA ALA A 14 18.78 49.88 2.10
C ALA A 14 19.59 48.99 3.06
N CYS A 15 20.35 49.59 3.96
CA CYS A 15 21.09 48.84 5.00
C CYS A 15 20.18 48.23 6.06
N ALA A 16 19.06 48.89 6.43
CA ALA A 16 18.06 48.36 7.33
C ALA A 16 17.28 47.17 6.68
N LEU A 17 16.98 47.29 5.39
CA LEU A 17 16.32 46.19 4.64
C LEU A 17 17.24 44.98 4.47
N ALA A 18 18.53 45.21 4.20
CA ALA A 18 19.52 44.13 4.10
C ALA A 18 19.79 43.46 5.46
N ALA A 19 19.77 44.21 6.56
CA ALA A 19 19.89 43.68 7.92
C ALA A 19 18.65 42.88 8.35
N PHE A 20 17.45 43.25 7.87
CA PHE A 20 16.20 42.51 8.12
C PHE A 20 16.13 41.22 7.32
N LEU A 21 16.65 41.20 6.07
CA LEU A 21 16.72 39.96 5.26
C LEU A 21 17.79 38.97 5.78
N SER A 22 18.80 39.41 6.49
CA SER A 22 19.82 38.55 7.10
C SER A 22 19.38 37.95 8.45
N LEU A 23 18.27 38.43 9.04
CA LEU A 23 17.65 37.88 10.26
C LEU A 23 16.63 36.79 9.98
N ILE A 24 16.27 36.56 8.71
CA ILE A 24 15.59 35.33 8.28
C ILE A 24 16.71 34.28 8.11
N GLY A 25 17.41 34.02 9.19
CA GLY A 25 18.33 32.90 9.28
C GLY A 25 17.53 31.64 9.07
N SER A 26 17.90 30.88 8.06
CA SER A 26 17.47 29.53 7.84
C SER A 26 17.59 28.79 9.18
N ALA A 27 16.48 28.65 9.89
CA ALA A 27 16.38 27.67 10.94
C ALA A 27 16.59 26.32 10.25
N HIS A 28 17.79 25.81 10.25
CA HIS A 28 18.07 24.44 9.90
C HIS A 28 17.54 23.61 11.06
N PRO A 29 16.44 22.86 10.88
CA PRO A 29 15.85 22.06 11.96
C PRO A 29 16.65 20.79 12.21
N GLY A 30 17.95 20.80 12.09
CA GLY A 30 18.76 19.59 12.17
C GLY A 30 19.81 19.55 13.27
N GLY A 31 19.98 20.61 14.03
CA GLY A 31 21.22 20.79 14.82
C GLY A 31 21.36 19.93 16.07
N HIS A 32 20.31 19.62 16.79
CA HIS A 32 20.39 18.94 18.09
C HIS A 32 20.06 17.45 18.07
N TYR A 33 19.23 17.02 17.15
CA TYR A 33 18.73 15.63 17.11
C TYR A 33 19.65 14.64 16.41
N ALA A 34 20.49 15.13 15.48
CA ALA A 34 21.41 14.27 14.72
C ALA A 34 22.61 13.75 15.54
N LYS A 35 22.76 14.17 16.79
CA LYS A 35 23.93 13.85 17.64
C LYS A 35 23.61 12.86 18.76
N ASP A 36 22.37 12.45 18.94
CA ASP A 36 22.03 11.44 19.95
C ASP A 36 22.15 10.04 19.33
N PRO A 37 23.22 9.28 19.68
CA PRO A 37 23.43 7.93 19.13
C PRO A 37 22.42 6.91 19.63
N PHE A 38 21.59 7.24 20.63
CA PHE A 38 20.57 6.36 21.19
C PHE A 38 19.17 6.66 20.65
N ARG A 39 19.03 7.71 19.83
CA ARG A 39 17.76 8.06 19.25
C ARG A 39 17.37 7.06 18.17
N GLN A 40 16.18 6.49 18.28
CA GLN A 40 15.61 5.64 17.25
C GLN A 40 15.17 6.50 16.06
N ILE A 41 15.36 6.00 14.84
CA ILE A 41 15.05 6.75 13.59
C ILE A 41 13.56 7.07 13.47
N ASP A 42 12.71 6.24 14.04
CA ASP A 42 11.24 6.37 14.05
C ASP A 42 10.72 7.36 15.13
N GLU A 43 11.57 7.82 16.04
CA GLU A 43 11.20 8.85 17.00
C GLU A 43 11.27 10.29 16.44
N VAL A 44 11.72 10.46 15.20
CA VAL A 44 11.74 11.77 14.56
C VAL A 44 10.33 12.14 14.10
N LEU A 45 9.64 12.94 14.91
CA LEU A 45 8.38 13.54 14.48
C LEU A 45 8.67 14.56 13.35
N PRO A 46 7.88 14.55 12.28
CA PRO A 46 8.02 15.54 11.22
C PRO A 46 7.70 16.94 11.74
N ASP A 47 8.33 17.95 11.15
CA ASP A 47 7.97 19.33 11.43
C ASP A 47 6.51 19.60 11.03
N PRO A 48 5.79 20.49 11.77
CA PRO A 48 4.43 20.85 11.40
C PRO A 48 4.40 21.54 10.04
N ASN A 49 3.40 21.21 9.25
CA ASN A 49 3.12 21.85 7.96
C ASN A 49 1.60 21.99 7.75
N GLU A 50 1.16 22.48 6.59
CA GLU A 50 -0.25 22.66 6.30
C GLU A 50 -1.04 21.33 6.23
N ILE A 51 -0.34 20.21 6.02
CA ILE A 51 -0.95 18.87 5.93
C ILE A 51 -1.10 18.27 7.33
N ARG A 52 -0.06 18.39 8.19
CA ARG A 52 -0.08 17.83 9.56
C ARG A 52 0.57 18.75 10.58
N ALA A 53 -0.02 18.82 11.75
CA ALA A 53 0.59 19.40 12.93
C ALA A 53 1.73 18.51 13.48
N ALA A 54 2.57 19.07 14.34
CA ALA A 54 3.73 18.36 14.93
C ALA A 54 3.36 17.08 15.72
N ASN A 55 2.13 17.01 16.25
CA ASN A 55 1.61 15.83 16.93
C ASN A 55 0.94 14.81 15.98
N GLY A 56 1.05 15.01 14.66
CA GLY A 56 0.49 14.14 13.63
C GLY A 56 -0.99 14.37 13.30
N THR A 57 -1.68 15.30 13.98
CA THR A 57 -3.09 15.58 13.66
C THR A 57 -3.23 16.21 12.28
N PRO A 58 -4.35 15.94 11.55
CA PRO A 58 -4.64 16.56 10.27
C PRO A 58 -4.62 18.09 10.32
N GLY A 59 -3.92 18.72 9.37
CA GLY A 59 -3.92 20.15 9.13
C GLY A 59 -4.99 20.58 8.11
N PRO A 60 -5.02 21.88 7.75
CA PRO A 60 -6.03 22.42 6.84
C PRO A 60 -5.97 21.85 5.42
N GLU A 61 -4.79 21.43 4.95
CA GLU A 61 -4.59 20.84 3.62
C GLU A 61 -4.43 19.31 3.66
N TYR A 62 -4.87 18.68 4.75
CA TYR A 62 -4.84 17.23 4.86
C TYR A 62 -5.75 16.55 3.84
N TRP A 63 -5.24 15.50 3.21
CA TRP A 63 -5.95 14.73 2.19
C TRP A 63 -5.91 13.24 2.47
N GLN A 64 -6.91 12.53 1.97
CA GLN A 64 -6.96 11.08 1.90
C GLN A 64 -7.41 10.67 0.51
N GLN A 65 -6.82 9.59 0.01
CA GLN A 65 -7.25 8.98 -1.24
C GLN A 65 -8.60 8.29 -1.07
N ARG A 66 -9.32 8.15 -2.19
CA ARG A 66 -10.58 7.43 -2.23
C ARG A 66 -10.57 6.38 -3.32
N ALA A 67 -10.96 5.17 -2.97
CA ALA A 67 -11.19 4.08 -3.90
C ALA A 67 -12.58 3.48 -3.65
N ASP A 68 -13.43 3.53 -4.66
CA ASP A 68 -14.77 2.93 -4.65
C ASP A 68 -14.73 1.70 -5.55
N TYR A 69 -15.40 0.62 -5.13
CA TYR A 69 -15.41 -0.67 -5.82
C TYR A 69 -16.82 -1.09 -6.18
N LYS A 70 -16.97 -1.62 -7.40
CA LYS A 70 -18.15 -2.38 -7.81
C LYS A 70 -17.67 -3.77 -8.19
N ILE A 71 -18.02 -4.77 -7.39
CA ILE A 71 -17.50 -6.13 -7.54
C ILE A 71 -18.67 -7.07 -7.85
N GLN A 72 -18.52 -7.89 -8.89
CA GLN A 72 -19.32 -9.06 -9.14
C GLN A 72 -18.47 -10.27 -8.83
N VAL A 73 -18.99 -11.20 -8.03
CA VAL A 73 -18.21 -12.34 -7.53
C VAL A 73 -19.06 -13.62 -7.59
N VAL A 74 -18.40 -14.71 -7.92
CA VAL A 74 -18.96 -16.06 -7.92
C VAL A 74 -18.11 -16.95 -7.03
N LEU A 75 -18.76 -17.64 -6.10
CA LEU A 75 -18.17 -18.71 -5.32
C LEU A 75 -18.57 -20.05 -5.95
N ASP A 76 -17.59 -20.80 -6.43
CA ASP A 76 -17.74 -22.17 -6.93
C ASP A 76 -17.38 -23.12 -5.77
N ASP A 77 -18.40 -23.70 -5.12
CA ASP A 77 -18.24 -24.57 -3.96
C ASP A 77 -17.89 -26.02 -4.35
N GLU A 78 -18.02 -26.39 -5.61
CA GLU A 78 -17.54 -27.68 -6.13
C GLU A 78 -16.03 -27.68 -6.32
N LYS A 79 -15.49 -26.54 -6.78
CA LYS A 79 -14.04 -26.36 -7.04
C LYS A 79 -13.30 -25.63 -5.94
N GLN A 80 -14.00 -25.14 -4.91
CA GLN A 80 -13.46 -24.27 -3.88
C GLN A 80 -12.69 -23.08 -4.47
N ARG A 81 -13.31 -22.42 -5.44
CA ARG A 81 -12.75 -21.30 -6.19
C ARG A 81 -13.65 -20.07 -6.08
N ILE A 82 -13.04 -18.91 -6.06
CA ILE A 82 -13.71 -17.62 -6.18
C ILE A 82 -13.21 -16.93 -7.45
N SER A 83 -14.14 -16.40 -8.23
CA SER A 83 -13.83 -15.57 -9.40
C SER A 83 -14.59 -14.25 -9.29
N GLY A 84 -14.00 -13.17 -9.78
CA GLY A 84 -14.60 -11.87 -9.71
C GLY A 84 -14.19 -10.96 -10.85
N SER A 85 -15.07 -10.00 -11.11
CA SER A 85 -14.81 -8.84 -11.96
C SER A 85 -15.09 -7.60 -11.13
N GLU A 86 -14.15 -6.69 -11.09
CA GLU A 86 -14.29 -5.45 -10.33
C GLU A 86 -14.01 -4.22 -11.19
N VAL A 87 -14.76 -3.16 -10.89
CA VAL A 87 -14.52 -1.82 -11.42
C VAL A 87 -14.12 -0.93 -10.25
N ILE A 88 -12.94 -0.38 -10.34
CA ILE A 88 -12.32 0.49 -9.34
C ILE A 88 -12.42 1.94 -9.83
N THR A 89 -13.02 2.79 -9.01
CA THR A 89 -13.03 4.24 -9.22
C THR A 89 -12.09 4.86 -8.19
N TYR A 90 -10.95 5.36 -8.65
CA TYR A 90 -9.92 5.94 -7.79
C TYR A 90 -9.85 7.45 -7.96
N THR A 91 -9.99 8.19 -6.85
CA THR A 91 -9.87 9.65 -6.80
C THR A 91 -8.56 10.03 -6.11
N ASN A 92 -7.72 10.76 -6.83
CA ASN A 92 -6.45 11.27 -6.32
C ASN A 92 -6.66 12.64 -5.65
N ASN A 93 -6.85 12.64 -4.34
CA ASN A 93 -7.01 13.86 -3.54
C ASN A 93 -5.66 14.47 -3.11
N SER A 94 -4.53 13.85 -3.47
CA SER A 94 -3.21 14.40 -3.14
C SER A 94 -2.83 15.54 -4.11
N PRO A 95 -1.90 16.42 -3.72
CA PRO A 95 -1.35 17.44 -4.60
C PRO A 95 -0.38 16.86 -5.67
N HIS A 96 -0.13 15.55 -5.67
CA HIS A 96 0.83 14.90 -6.54
C HIS A 96 0.15 14.19 -7.71
N ALA A 97 0.71 14.31 -8.92
CA ALA A 97 0.29 13.47 -10.03
C ALA A 97 0.82 12.05 -9.83
N LEU A 98 -0.07 11.07 -9.93
CA LEU A 98 0.28 9.65 -9.86
C LEU A 98 0.40 9.10 -11.28
N THR A 99 1.48 8.42 -11.60
CA THR A 99 1.74 7.81 -12.92
C THR A 99 1.48 6.31 -12.93
N TYR A 100 1.19 5.74 -11.79
CA TYR A 100 0.80 4.34 -11.57
C TYR A 100 0.01 4.22 -10.28
N LEU A 101 -0.72 3.12 -10.14
CA LEU A 101 -1.38 2.71 -8.91
C LEU A 101 -0.83 1.35 -8.46
N TRP A 102 -0.71 1.16 -7.15
CA TRP A 102 -0.41 -0.14 -6.56
C TRP A 102 -1.69 -0.83 -6.11
N VAL A 103 -1.80 -2.10 -6.46
CA VAL A 103 -2.90 -2.98 -6.07
C VAL A 103 -2.32 -4.12 -5.23
N GLN A 104 -2.94 -4.41 -4.10
CA GLN A 104 -2.57 -5.52 -3.22
C GLN A 104 -3.24 -6.80 -3.71
N LEU A 105 -2.44 -7.84 -3.86
CA LEU A 105 -2.82 -9.20 -4.26
C LEU A 105 -2.52 -10.16 -3.10
N ASP A 106 -3.21 -9.99 -1.98
CA ASP A 106 -2.87 -10.68 -0.72
C ASP A 106 -2.93 -12.21 -0.84
N GLN A 107 -3.74 -12.76 -1.75
CA GLN A 107 -3.83 -14.21 -1.97
C GLN A 107 -2.58 -14.80 -2.63
N ASN A 108 -1.73 -13.97 -3.28
CA ASN A 108 -0.45 -14.44 -3.85
C ASN A 108 0.52 -14.97 -2.79
N ARG A 109 0.30 -14.66 -1.50
CA ARG A 109 1.04 -15.31 -0.42
C ARG A 109 0.93 -16.83 -0.42
N PHE A 110 -0.07 -17.38 -1.09
CA PHE A 110 -0.29 -18.83 -1.21
C PHE A 110 0.31 -19.41 -2.50
N GLU A 111 0.94 -18.61 -3.34
CA GLU A 111 1.74 -19.11 -4.46
C GLU A 111 2.93 -19.93 -3.94
N GLN A 112 3.33 -20.94 -4.70
CA GLN A 112 4.46 -21.80 -4.34
C GLN A 112 5.76 -21.02 -4.18
N GLN A 113 5.96 -19.97 -5.00
CA GLN A 113 7.16 -19.13 -5.00
C GLN A 113 7.02 -17.86 -4.16
N ALA A 114 5.95 -17.72 -3.35
CA ALA A 114 5.71 -16.53 -2.57
C ALA A 114 6.87 -16.18 -1.63
N LEU A 115 7.25 -14.92 -1.56
CA LEU A 115 8.30 -14.42 -0.67
C LEU A 115 8.04 -14.78 0.80
N GLY A 116 6.77 -14.82 1.20
CA GLY A 116 6.36 -15.24 2.53
C GLY A 116 6.79 -16.67 2.88
N HIS A 117 6.85 -17.58 1.91
CA HIS A 117 7.34 -18.94 2.10
C HIS A 117 8.88 -18.98 2.15
N GLN A 118 9.52 -18.23 1.26
CA GLN A 118 10.98 -18.17 1.21
C GLN A 118 11.60 -17.53 2.47
N ALA A 119 10.85 -16.65 3.13
CA ALA A 119 11.27 -15.99 4.36
C ALA A 119 10.99 -16.83 5.64
N MET A 120 10.36 -18.00 5.51
CA MET A 120 10.13 -18.90 6.64
C MET A 120 11.38 -19.75 6.88
N GLU A 121 11.66 -20.00 8.17
CA GLU A 121 12.66 -20.98 8.56
C GLU A 121 12.18 -22.39 8.14
N ALA A 122 13.08 -23.12 7.47
CA ALA A 122 12.78 -24.49 7.08
C ALA A 122 12.51 -25.34 8.33
N PRO A 123 11.51 -26.24 8.31
CA PRO A 123 11.29 -27.14 9.41
C PRO A 123 12.48 -28.10 9.60
N ASP A 124 12.74 -28.50 10.83
CA ASP A 124 13.70 -29.56 11.09
C ASP A 124 13.14 -30.88 10.55
N PHE A 125 13.69 -31.36 9.44
CA PHE A 125 13.24 -32.60 8.80
C PHE A 125 13.66 -33.85 9.53
N GLU A 126 14.61 -33.79 10.51
CA GLU A 126 15.00 -34.94 11.32
C GLU A 126 13.96 -35.20 12.46
N ASP A 127 13.23 -34.15 12.88
CA ASP A 127 12.18 -34.27 13.92
C ASP A 127 10.88 -33.56 13.50
N ILE A 128 10.45 -33.78 12.27
CA ILE A 128 9.22 -33.17 11.75
C ILE A 128 7.97 -33.95 12.20
N GLY A 129 7.07 -33.29 12.91
CA GLY A 129 5.78 -33.86 13.27
C GLY A 129 4.84 -34.05 12.08
N PHE A 130 3.99 -35.08 12.11
CA PHE A 130 3.04 -35.44 11.06
C PHE A 130 2.15 -34.27 10.61
N ARG A 131 1.74 -33.40 11.53
CA ARG A 131 0.91 -32.22 11.22
C ARG A 131 1.67 -31.22 10.36
N THR A 132 2.92 -30.97 10.71
CA THR A 132 3.80 -30.04 9.98
C THR A 132 4.09 -30.59 8.59
N LEU A 133 4.47 -31.87 8.48
CA LEU A 133 4.72 -32.52 7.22
C LEU A 133 3.51 -32.46 6.29
N ARG A 134 2.30 -32.76 6.81
CA ARG A 134 1.07 -32.67 6.03
C ARG A 134 0.81 -31.25 5.55
N SER A 135 1.05 -30.25 6.40
CA SER A 135 0.85 -28.84 6.03
C SER A 135 1.82 -28.41 4.94
N GLU A 136 3.09 -28.84 5.00
CA GLU A 136 4.08 -28.55 3.96
C GLU A 136 3.69 -29.19 2.62
N LEU A 137 3.35 -30.49 2.63
CA LEU A 137 2.90 -31.19 1.43
C LEU A 137 1.63 -30.56 0.83
N SER A 138 0.65 -30.22 1.67
CA SER A 138 -0.58 -29.56 1.19
C SER A 138 -0.30 -28.18 0.60
N ARG A 139 0.71 -27.47 1.07
CA ARG A 139 1.11 -26.18 0.52
C ARG A 139 1.79 -26.34 -0.85
N GLU A 140 2.64 -27.35 -1.01
CA GLU A 140 3.32 -27.63 -2.28
C GLU A 140 2.33 -28.07 -3.38
N GLU A 141 1.26 -28.76 -3.00
CA GLU A 141 0.22 -29.21 -3.94
C GLU A 141 -0.84 -28.12 -4.25
N PHE A 142 -0.91 -27.06 -3.45
CA PHE A 142 -1.93 -26.05 -3.58
C PHE A 142 -1.55 -25.00 -4.65
N GLU A 143 -2.38 -24.87 -5.66
CA GLU A 143 -2.28 -23.81 -6.68
C GLU A 143 -2.94 -22.53 -6.17
N GLY A 144 -2.21 -21.80 -5.33
CA GLY A 144 -2.66 -20.54 -4.74
C GLY A 144 -2.30 -19.32 -5.59
N GLY A 145 -2.77 -18.17 -5.14
CA GLY A 145 -2.53 -16.88 -5.78
C GLY A 145 -3.61 -16.48 -6.76
N TYR A 146 -3.63 -15.17 -7.11
CA TYR A 146 -4.55 -14.65 -8.11
C TYR A 146 -4.11 -15.02 -9.52
N GLN A 147 -5.04 -15.50 -10.32
CA GLN A 147 -4.94 -15.54 -11.77
C GLN A 147 -5.62 -14.28 -12.31
N ILE A 148 -4.83 -13.28 -12.67
CA ILE A 148 -5.32 -12.04 -13.28
C ILE A 148 -5.62 -12.30 -14.75
N GLN A 149 -6.88 -12.27 -15.13
CA GLN A 149 -7.35 -12.55 -16.48
C GLN A 149 -7.27 -11.31 -17.36
N SER A 150 -7.63 -10.15 -16.81
CA SER A 150 -7.52 -8.87 -17.50
C SER A 150 -7.34 -7.70 -16.53
N VAL A 151 -6.66 -6.64 -17.01
CA VAL A 151 -6.67 -5.30 -16.42
C VAL A 151 -6.94 -4.32 -17.55
N HIS A 152 -7.99 -3.53 -17.44
CA HIS A 152 -8.45 -2.68 -18.56
C HIS A 152 -8.99 -1.33 -18.07
N ASP A 153 -8.98 -0.32 -18.93
CA ASP A 153 -9.60 0.97 -18.68
C ASP A 153 -11.14 0.92 -18.83
N GLU A 154 -11.81 2.05 -18.62
CA GLU A 154 -13.27 2.19 -18.76
C GLU A 154 -13.80 1.85 -20.18
N ASN A 155 -12.94 1.90 -21.21
CA ASN A 155 -13.26 1.56 -22.58
C ASN A 155 -12.87 0.13 -22.95
N GLN A 156 -12.58 -0.72 -21.99
CA GLN A 156 -12.12 -2.11 -22.17
C GLN A 156 -10.76 -2.24 -22.87
N LYS A 157 -9.97 -1.17 -22.92
CA LYS A 157 -8.62 -1.21 -23.48
C LYS A 157 -7.66 -1.76 -22.43
N PRO A 158 -6.82 -2.75 -22.78
CA PRO A 158 -5.84 -3.31 -21.84
C PRO A 158 -4.90 -2.26 -21.27
N LEU A 159 -4.66 -2.31 -19.98
CA LEU A 159 -3.65 -1.53 -19.27
C LEU A 159 -2.42 -2.38 -19.02
N ASN A 160 -1.25 -1.74 -19.10
CA ASN A 160 -0.01 -2.40 -18.71
C ASN A 160 0.07 -2.54 -17.19
N TYR A 161 0.48 -3.70 -16.76
CA TYR A 161 0.73 -3.98 -15.34
C TYR A 161 1.92 -4.92 -15.14
N SER A 162 2.45 -4.94 -13.95
CA SER A 162 3.47 -5.89 -13.51
C SER A 162 3.14 -6.38 -12.11
N ILE A 163 3.37 -7.67 -11.85
CA ILE A 163 3.15 -8.30 -10.55
C ILE A 163 4.50 -8.64 -9.94
N ILE A 164 4.66 -8.27 -8.67
CA ILE A 164 5.80 -8.61 -7.84
C ILE A 164 5.24 -9.20 -6.55
N ASP A 165 5.21 -10.52 -6.45
CA ASP A 165 4.66 -11.26 -5.32
C ASP A 165 3.23 -10.78 -4.99
N THR A 166 2.98 -10.18 -3.83
CA THR A 166 1.65 -9.73 -3.38
C THR A 166 1.28 -8.32 -3.83
N MET A 167 2.03 -7.73 -4.77
CA MET A 167 1.78 -6.37 -5.25
C MET A 167 1.72 -6.33 -6.77
N MET A 168 0.68 -5.69 -7.30
CA MET A 168 0.56 -5.39 -8.72
C MET A 168 0.66 -3.88 -8.93
N ARG A 169 1.51 -3.47 -9.87
CA ARG A 169 1.63 -2.09 -10.32
C ARG A 169 0.88 -1.93 -11.65
N VAL A 170 -0.11 -1.07 -11.67
CA VAL A 170 -0.91 -0.74 -12.86
C VAL A 170 -0.48 0.62 -13.41
N GLU A 171 -0.17 0.69 -14.69
CA GLU A 171 0.28 1.90 -15.39
C GLU A 171 -0.94 2.77 -15.75
N VAL A 172 -1.28 3.69 -14.87
CA VAL A 172 -2.39 4.63 -15.07
C VAL A 172 -2.00 5.99 -14.50
N SER A 173 -2.31 7.06 -15.23
CA SER A 173 -1.94 8.42 -14.81
C SER A 173 -3.16 9.15 -14.25
N VAL A 174 -3.04 9.65 -13.01
CA VAL A 174 -4.11 10.36 -12.31
C VAL A 174 -3.57 11.69 -11.79
N LYS A 175 -4.06 12.80 -12.34
CA LYS A 175 -3.67 14.15 -11.93
C LYS A 175 -4.22 14.46 -10.52
N PRO A 176 -3.65 15.47 -9.82
CA PRO A 176 -4.23 15.97 -8.58
C PRO A 176 -5.70 16.34 -8.76
N GLY A 177 -6.55 15.92 -7.83
CA GLY A 177 -8.00 16.15 -7.85
C GLY A 177 -8.77 15.37 -8.92
N ALA A 178 -8.11 14.57 -9.75
CA ALA A 178 -8.75 13.80 -10.81
C ALA A 178 -9.17 12.41 -10.34
N THR A 179 -10.10 11.82 -11.08
CA THR A 179 -10.57 10.45 -10.90
C THR A 179 -10.22 9.62 -12.12
N THR A 180 -9.88 8.36 -11.91
CA THR A 180 -9.71 7.34 -12.95
C THR A 180 -10.58 6.13 -12.65
N VAL A 181 -10.97 5.41 -13.71
CA VAL A 181 -11.76 4.18 -13.62
C VAL A 181 -11.03 3.09 -14.38
N PHE A 182 -10.88 1.93 -13.79
CA PHE A 182 -10.33 0.74 -14.44
C PHE A 182 -10.91 -0.54 -13.85
N GLY A 183 -10.82 -1.63 -14.58
CA GLY A 183 -11.33 -2.92 -14.17
C GLY A 183 -10.25 -3.97 -14.05
N ILE A 184 -10.51 -4.98 -13.20
CA ILE A 184 -9.69 -6.17 -13.03
C ILE A 184 -10.61 -7.38 -13.03
N ASP A 185 -10.32 -8.37 -13.89
CA ASP A 185 -10.93 -9.68 -13.86
C ASP A 185 -9.94 -10.68 -13.27
N TRP A 186 -10.39 -11.44 -12.28
CA TRP A 186 -9.52 -12.28 -11.48
C TRP A 186 -10.20 -13.54 -10.98
N GLU A 187 -9.41 -14.54 -10.65
CA GLU A 187 -9.85 -15.71 -9.89
C GLU A 187 -8.73 -16.23 -8.99
N HIS A 188 -9.08 -17.00 -7.97
CA HIS A 188 -8.14 -17.75 -7.15
C HIS A 188 -8.79 -18.95 -6.49
N ASN A 189 -8.00 -19.96 -6.18
CA ASN A 189 -8.44 -21.11 -5.40
C ASN A 189 -8.50 -20.73 -3.91
N ILE A 190 -9.46 -21.29 -3.19
CA ILE A 190 -9.65 -21.08 -1.75
C ILE A 190 -8.89 -22.16 -1.01
N VAL A 191 -8.03 -21.75 -0.08
CA VAL A 191 -7.21 -22.66 0.72
C VAL A 191 -8.04 -23.50 1.69
N ASN A 192 -7.70 -24.79 1.84
CA ASN A 192 -8.24 -25.62 2.91
C ASN A 192 -7.64 -25.20 4.26
N ALA A 193 -8.43 -24.58 5.14
CA ALA A 193 -7.98 -24.03 6.40
C ALA A 193 -7.48 -25.09 7.40
N LYS A 194 -7.89 -26.37 7.26
CA LYS A 194 -7.41 -27.49 8.07
C LYS A 194 -6.07 -28.07 7.60
N ALA A 195 -5.77 -27.89 6.31
CA ALA A 195 -4.55 -28.41 5.70
C ALA A 195 -3.43 -27.36 5.70
N ILE A 196 -3.75 -26.13 5.30
CA ILE A 196 -2.79 -25.03 5.18
C ILE A 196 -3.12 -23.96 6.22
N ARG A 197 -2.13 -23.55 7.02
CA ARG A 197 -2.32 -22.49 8.02
C ARG A 197 -2.58 -21.14 7.35
N ALA A 198 -3.82 -20.66 7.44
CA ALA A 198 -4.28 -19.40 6.87
C ALA A 198 -5.21 -18.66 7.84
N ARG A 199 -5.49 -17.36 7.58
CA ARG A 199 -6.48 -16.57 8.32
C ARG A 199 -7.92 -16.94 7.96
N GLY A 200 -8.10 -17.58 6.84
CA GLY A 200 -9.37 -18.02 6.31
C GLY A 200 -9.16 -19.12 5.29
N GLY A 201 -10.24 -19.58 4.70
CA GLY A 201 -10.25 -20.66 3.74
C GLY A 201 -11.59 -21.37 3.78
N TYR A 202 -11.62 -22.59 3.32
CA TYR A 202 -12.80 -23.45 3.51
C TYR A 202 -12.52 -24.55 4.54
N GLU A 203 -13.60 -24.98 5.20
CA GLU A 203 -13.63 -26.17 6.05
C GLU A 203 -14.80 -27.05 5.62
N TYR A 204 -14.55 -28.35 5.46
CA TYR A 204 -15.59 -29.32 5.18
C TYR A 204 -16.04 -30.04 6.46
N PHE A 205 -17.35 -30.08 6.67
CA PHE A 205 -18.01 -30.77 7.79
C PHE A 205 -18.69 -32.02 7.26
N LYS A 206 -18.07 -33.16 7.47
CA LYS A 206 -18.50 -34.45 6.93
C LYS A 206 -19.88 -34.89 7.43
N ASP A 207 -20.21 -34.56 8.68
CA ASP A 207 -21.46 -35.00 9.31
C ASP A 207 -22.68 -34.30 8.71
N ASP A 208 -22.49 -33.08 8.23
CA ASP A 208 -23.54 -32.26 7.63
C ASP A 208 -23.45 -32.20 6.09
N ASP A 209 -22.41 -32.82 5.52
CA ASP A 209 -22.04 -32.73 4.11
C ASP A 209 -22.02 -31.28 3.60
N ASN A 210 -21.35 -30.41 4.33
CA ASN A 210 -21.41 -28.97 4.10
C ASN A 210 -20.03 -28.30 4.23
N TYR A 211 -19.91 -27.13 3.61
CA TYR A 211 -18.71 -26.30 3.65
C TYR A 211 -18.95 -25.01 4.42
N LEU A 212 -17.97 -24.60 5.19
CA LEU A 212 -17.87 -23.26 5.76
C LEU A 212 -16.75 -22.49 5.07
N TYR A 213 -17.07 -21.32 4.57
CA TYR A 213 -16.11 -20.42 3.95
C TYR A 213 -15.88 -19.20 4.83
N THR A 214 -14.62 -18.95 5.16
CA THR A 214 -14.16 -17.73 5.83
C THR A 214 -13.05 -17.13 4.96
N ILE A 215 -13.37 -16.12 4.17
CA ILE A 215 -12.46 -15.60 3.15
C ILE A 215 -12.13 -14.14 3.48
N ALA A 216 -10.90 -13.90 3.92
CA ALA A 216 -10.36 -12.57 4.15
C ALA A 216 -9.48 -12.15 2.97
N GLN A 217 -9.45 -10.83 2.67
CA GLN A 217 -8.56 -10.27 1.66
C GLN A 217 -8.73 -10.95 0.28
N TRP A 218 -10.00 -11.12 -0.13
CA TRP A 218 -10.42 -11.99 -1.21
C TRP A 218 -10.49 -11.32 -2.59
N TYR A 219 -10.28 -10.01 -2.67
CA TYR A 219 -10.29 -9.25 -3.92
C TYR A 219 -9.06 -8.36 -4.03
N PRO A 220 -8.57 -8.07 -5.23
CA PRO A 220 -7.51 -7.09 -5.46
C PRO A 220 -7.94 -5.70 -4.95
N ARG A 221 -7.08 -5.00 -4.23
CA ARG A 221 -7.44 -3.70 -3.63
C ARG A 221 -6.31 -2.70 -3.75
N ILE A 222 -6.66 -1.44 -3.96
CA ILE A 222 -5.68 -0.35 -4.03
C ILE A 222 -4.90 -0.26 -2.72
N ALA A 223 -3.58 -0.19 -2.83
CA ALA A 223 -2.71 0.12 -1.70
C ALA A 223 -2.92 1.57 -1.25
N ALA A 224 -2.81 1.83 0.03
CA ALA A 224 -2.92 3.18 0.54
C ALA A 224 -1.77 4.06 0.04
N PHE A 225 -2.09 5.27 -0.40
CA PHE A 225 -1.14 6.33 -0.68
C PHE A 225 -1.36 7.45 0.33
N THR A 226 -0.33 7.75 1.13
CA THR A 226 -0.42 8.66 2.25
C THR A 226 0.61 9.79 2.14
N ASP A 227 0.36 10.88 2.86
CA ASP A 227 1.26 12.02 2.96
C ASP A 227 2.58 11.71 3.68
N ILE A 228 2.59 10.72 4.57
CA ILE A 228 3.76 10.36 5.37
C ILE A 228 4.71 9.42 4.62
N ASN A 229 4.16 8.33 4.07
CA ASN A 229 4.96 7.23 3.53
C ASN A 229 4.83 7.08 2.01
N GLY A 230 3.97 7.88 1.35
CA GLY A 230 3.62 7.63 -0.04
C GLY A 230 2.85 6.30 -0.17
N TRP A 231 3.22 5.47 -1.13
CA TRP A 231 2.60 4.17 -1.34
C TRP A 231 2.95 3.15 -0.24
N GLN A 232 1.92 2.54 0.34
CA GLN A 232 2.04 1.41 1.25
C GLN A 232 2.11 0.10 0.43
N ASN A 233 3.23 -0.08 -0.27
CA ASN A 233 3.43 -1.20 -1.21
C ASN A 233 4.36 -2.29 -0.65
N LYS A 234 4.39 -2.47 0.66
CA LYS A 234 5.12 -3.57 1.28
C LYS A 234 4.43 -4.90 0.96
N GLN A 235 5.23 -5.91 0.71
CA GLN A 235 4.75 -7.27 0.45
C GLN A 235 3.98 -7.82 1.65
N PHE A 236 2.89 -8.52 1.39
CA PHE A 236 2.09 -9.17 2.43
C PHE A 236 2.65 -10.56 2.74
N LEU A 237 3.45 -10.67 3.79
CA LEU A 237 4.07 -11.92 4.21
C LEU A 237 3.18 -12.78 5.12
N GLY A 238 1.89 -12.41 5.25
CA GLY A 238 0.91 -13.14 6.04
C GLY A 238 0.88 -12.78 7.53
N ARG A 239 1.63 -11.78 7.94
CA ARG A 239 1.58 -11.16 9.26
C ARG A 239 1.42 -9.66 9.05
N GLY A 240 0.45 -9.05 9.68
CA GLY A 240 0.22 -7.63 9.73
C GLY A 240 0.32 -7.13 11.16
#